data_fb43c30c43f6fd5ec9daaa1fd0318a87
#
_entry.id   fb43c30c43f6fd5ec9daaa1fd0318a87
#
_cell.length_a   1.000
_cell.length_b   1.000
_cell.length_c   1.000
_cell.angle_alpha   90.00
_cell.angle_beta   90.00
_cell.angle_gamma   90.00
#
_symmetry.space_group_name_H-M   'P 1'
#
loop_
_entity.id
_entity.type
_entity.pdbx_description
1 polymer ?
#
loop_
_entity_poly.entity_id
_entity_poly.type
_entity_poly.pdbx_seq_one_letter_code
_entity_poly.pdbx_strand_id
1 'polypeptide(L)'
;MSIKVVVYGLGYIGSLIAKILLSKENVKLIGGIEVNQEKINKDLGEVLNLNKRLEAKVVHDDEAEKFLNKFKPQIVLHSTLTNLNEIYPQLIKCIKAGVNVISTAETLSYPWYRYPKLANLIDEEAKKKQSFNSWNRCKSRFYF
;
A
#
# COMPACT_ATOMS: atom_id res chain seq x y z
N MET A 1 1.62 -14.04 16.13
CA MET A 1 2.13 -13.74 14.77
C MET A 1 1.55 -12.40 14.34
N SER A 2 2.37 -11.45 13.96
CA SER A 2 1.92 -10.11 13.58
C SER A 2 1.91 -9.95 12.06
N ILE A 3 0.88 -9.27 11.54
CA ILE A 3 0.74 -8.93 10.14
C ILE A 3 1.63 -7.71 9.85
N LYS A 4 2.57 -7.85 8.92
CA LYS A 4 3.42 -6.74 8.47
C LYS A 4 2.65 -5.84 7.52
N VAL A 5 2.57 -4.56 7.84
CA VAL A 5 1.81 -3.56 7.09
C VAL A 5 2.71 -2.39 6.71
N VAL A 6 2.51 -1.87 5.50
CA VAL A 6 3.07 -0.61 5.02
C VAL A 6 1.94 0.36 4.71
N VAL A 7 2.09 1.62 5.05
CA VAL A 7 1.15 2.68 4.67
C VAL A 7 1.72 3.42 3.46
N TYR A 8 0.94 3.49 2.40
CA TYR A 8 1.27 4.19 1.18
C TYR A 8 0.45 5.48 1.10
N GLY A 9 1.11 6.60 1.23
CA GLY A 9 0.53 7.92 1.43
C GLY A 9 0.38 8.26 2.91
N LEU A 10 1.19 9.22 3.36
CA LEU A 10 1.23 9.71 4.75
C LEU A 10 0.66 11.14 4.86
N GLY A 11 -0.38 11.42 4.10
CA GLY A 11 -1.20 12.60 4.25
C GLY A 11 -2.05 12.51 5.54
N TYR A 12 -3.08 13.31 5.62
CA TYR A 12 -3.97 13.32 6.80
C TYR A 12 -4.58 11.94 7.09
N ILE A 13 -5.22 11.33 6.09
CA ILE A 13 -5.89 10.03 6.24
C ILE A 13 -4.88 8.91 6.49
N GLY A 14 -3.80 8.84 5.70
CA GLY A 14 -2.78 7.81 5.89
C GLY A 14 -2.09 7.87 7.24
N SER A 15 -1.87 9.08 7.77
CA SER A 15 -1.33 9.27 9.12
C SER A 15 -2.30 8.81 10.21
N LEU A 16 -3.61 9.05 10.05
CA LEU A 16 -4.63 8.52 10.95
C LEU A 16 -4.67 6.99 10.93
N ILE A 17 -4.67 6.40 9.74
CA ILE A 17 -4.62 4.94 9.57
C ILE A 17 -3.40 4.37 10.29
N ALA A 18 -2.20 4.95 10.06
CA ALA A 18 -0.98 4.51 10.71
C ALA A 18 -1.07 4.56 12.25
N LYS A 19 -1.62 5.64 12.81
CA LYS A 19 -1.83 5.79 14.27
C LYS A 19 -2.79 4.74 14.82
N ILE A 20 -3.89 4.46 14.12
CA ILE A 20 -4.85 3.42 14.52
C ILE A 20 -4.18 2.04 14.50
N LEU A 21 -3.37 1.74 13.49
CA LEU A 21 -2.66 0.46 13.41
C LEU A 21 -1.71 0.22 14.58
N LEU A 22 -1.09 1.28 15.10
CA LEU A 22 -0.18 1.17 16.25
C LEU A 22 -0.88 0.73 17.55
N SER A 23 -2.20 0.87 17.63
CA SER A 23 -3.01 0.38 18.75
C SER A 23 -3.43 -1.10 18.62
N LYS A 24 -3.09 -1.75 17.52
CA LYS A 24 -3.46 -3.15 17.23
C LYS A 24 -2.31 -4.09 17.56
N GLU A 25 -2.54 -5.04 18.45
CA GLU A 25 -1.52 -6.00 18.92
C GLU A 25 -1.01 -6.93 17.81
N ASN A 26 -1.88 -7.29 16.87
CA ASN A 26 -1.58 -8.24 15.80
C ASN A 26 -1.05 -7.60 14.50
N VAL A 27 -0.71 -6.30 14.53
CA VAL A 27 -0.23 -5.56 13.37
C VAL A 27 1.13 -4.95 13.66
N LYS A 28 2.07 -5.14 12.75
CA LYS A 28 3.39 -4.50 12.78
C LYS A 28 3.52 -3.55 11.61
N LEU A 29 3.57 -2.27 11.90
CA LEU A 29 3.84 -1.24 10.91
C LEU A 29 5.34 -1.20 10.64
N ILE A 30 5.76 -1.53 9.40
CA ILE A 30 7.18 -1.74 9.05
C ILE A 30 7.75 -0.63 8.17
N GLY A 31 6.95 0.33 7.74
CA GLY A 31 7.39 1.47 6.97
C GLY A 31 6.26 2.25 6.33
N GLY A 32 6.64 3.31 5.63
CA GLY A 32 5.74 4.15 4.85
C GLY A 32 6.31 4.47 3.47
N ILE A 33 5.45 4.80 2.54
CA ILE A 33 5.81 5.26 1.20
C ILE A 33 5.13 6.61 0.99
N GLU A 34 5.90 7.61 0.52
CA GLU A 34 5.44 8.98 0.41
C GLU A 34 6.15 9.69 -0.75
N VAL A 35 5.56 10.78 -1.26
CA VAL A 35 6.18 11.66 -2.27
C VAL A 35 6.69 12.96 -1.66
N ASN A 36 6.18 13.37 -0.50
CA ASN A 36 6.62 14.59 0.17
C ASN A 36 8.04 14.44 0.71
N GLN A 37 8.95 15.23 0.17
CA GLN A 37 10.38 15.22 0.50
C GLN A 37 10.67 15.45 1.98
N GLU A 38 9.84 16.21 2.68
CA GLU A 38 10.00 16.49 4.11
C GLU A 38 9.81 15.26 5.00
N LYS A 39 9.12 14.23 4.50
CA LYS A 39 8.82 12.99 5.23
C LYS A 39 9.74 11.83 4.87
N ILE A 40 10.42 11.93 3.72
CA ILE A 40 11.26 10.86 3.19
C ILE A 40 12.53 10.72 4.03
N ASN A 41 13.00 9.48 4.15
CA ASN A 41 14.16 9.09 4.95
C ASN A 41 14.03 9.28 6.48
N LYS A 42 12.88 9.72 6.95
CA LYS A 42 12.58 9.84 8.38
C LYS A 42 12.01 8.54 8.94
N ASP A 43 12.10 8.39 10.25
CA ASP A 43 11.35 7.35 10.97
C ASP A 43 9.86 7.68 10.97
N LEU A 44 9.03 6.66 10.80
CA LEU A 44 7.58 6.84 10.76
C LEU A 44 7.03 7.43 12.08
N GLY A 45 7.68 7.13 13.21
CA GLY A 45 7.33 7.74 14.49
C GLY A 45 7.51 9.26 14.48
N GLU A 46 8.58 9.75 13.85
CA GLU A 46 8.82 11.18 13.66
C GLU A 46 7.77 11.81 12.74
N VAL A 47 7.48 11.17 11.60
CA VAL A 47 6.47 11.64 10.64
C VAL A 47 5.06 11.70 11.24
N LEU A 48 4.76 10.79 12.15
CA LEU A 48 3.47 10.74 12.86
C LEU A 48 3.43 11.62 14.13
N ASN A 49 4.51 12.35 14.42
CA ASN A 49 4.66 13.17 15.64
C ASN A 49 4.46 12.35 16.93
N LEU A 50 5.08 11.18 16.99
CA LEU A 50 5.07 10.33 18.17
C LEU A 50 6.33 10.58 19.00
N ASN A 51 6.22 10.45 20.32
CA ASN A 51 7.36 10.57 21.25
C ASN A 51 8.24 9.31 21.28
N LYS A 52 8.19 8.47 20.23
CA LYS A 52 8.96 7.24 20.11
C LYS A 52 9.33 6.95 18.68
N ARG A 53 10.48 6.31 18.48
CA ARG A 53 10.86 5.73 17.20
C ARG A 53 10.15 4.39 16.97
N LEU A 54 9.78 4.14 15.73
CA LEU A 54 9.11 2.90 15.32
C LEU A 54 10.06 1.94 14.59
N GLU A 55 11.29 2.38 14.28
CA GLU A 55 12.25 1.65 13.44
C GLU A 55 11.67 1.32 12.05
N ALA A 56 10.75 2.14 11.59
CA ALA A 56 10.01 2.01 10.36
C ALA A 56 10.31 3.22 9.46
N LYS A 57 11.07 2.99 8.40
CA LYS A 57 11.52 4.06 7.50
C LYS A 57 10.43 4.47 6.52
N VAL A 58 10.37 5.77 6.21
CA VAL A 58 9.57 6.30 5.11
C VAL A 58 10.47 6.43 3.87
N VAL A 59 10.03 5.83 2.74
CA VAL A 59 10.75 5.85 1.46
C VAL A 59 9.96 6.63 0.41
N HIS A 60 10.68 7.10 -0.63
CA HIS A 60 10.04 7.74 -1.78
C HIS A 60 9.27 6.73 -2.64
N ASP A 61 8.24 7.21 -3.33
CA ASP A 61 7.42 6.41 -4.26
C ASP A 61 8.25 5.67 -5.33
N ASP A 62 9.34 6.27 -5.81
CA ASP A 62 10.23 5.64 -6.80
C ASP A 62 10.92 4.38 -6.25
N GLU A 63 11.13 4.31 -4.95
CA GLU A 63 11.73 3.16 -4.27
C GLU A 63 10.68 2.13 -3.79
N ALA A 64 9.39 2.40 -4.02
CA ALA A 64 8.30 1.60 -3.47
C ALA A 64 8.41 0.11 -3.84
N GLU A 65 8.60 -0.20 -5.12
CA GLU A 65 8.68 -1.60 -5.59
C GLU A 65 9.87 -2.32 -4.94
N LYS A 66 11.05 -1.67 -4.90
CA LYS A 66 12.25 -2.23 -4.26
C LYS A 66 12.06 -2.45 -2.76
N PHE A 67 11.44 -1.48 -2.10
CA PHE A 67 11.13 -1.56 -0.67
C PHE A 67 10.16 -2.71 -0.37
N LEU A 68 9.06 -2.82 -1.12
CA LEU A 68 8.06 -3.87 -0.94
C LEU A 68 8.64 -5.26 -1.23
N ASN A 69 9.48 -5.40 -2.25
CA ASN A 69 10.17 -6.67 -2.56
C ASN A 69 11.15 -7.08 -1.46
N LYS A 70 11.83 -6.12 -0.83
CA LYS A 70 12.80 -6.38 0.25
C LYS A 70 12.12 -6.79 1.55
N PHE A 71 11.10 -6.07 1.98
CA PHE A 71 10.48 -6.26 3.30
C PHE A 71 9.26 -7.19 3.28
N LYS A 72 8.69 -7.44 2.11
CA LYS A 72 7.57 -8.36 1.86
C LYS A 72 6.44 -8.20 2.90
N PRO A 73 5.80 -7.01 2.99
CA PRO A 73 4.63 -6.86 3.84
C PRO A 73 3.50 -7.76 3.32
N GLN A 74 2.60 -8.17 4.19
CA GLN A 74 1.39 -8.88 3.77
C GLN A 74 0.35 -7.94 3.18
N ILE A 75 0.31 -6.70 3.68
CA ILE A 75 -0.69 -5.71 3.29
C ILE A 75 -0.05 -4.34 3.10
N VAL A 76 -0.46 -3.65 2.05
CA VAL A 76 -0.26 -2.21 1.86
C VAL A 76 -1.59 -1.51 2.05
N LEU A 77 -1.65 -0.56 2.97
CA LEU A 77 -2.77 0.37 3.12
C LEU A 77 -2.50 1.61 2.28
N HIS A 78 -3.19 1.73 1.17
CA HIS A 78 -3.00 2.76 0.17
C HIS A 78 -3.99 3.90 0.40
N SER A 79 -3.45 5.09 0.63
CA SER A 79 -4.21 6.30 0.96
C SER A 79 -3.52 7.54 0.38
N THR A 80 -3.42 7.60 -0.95
CA THR A 80 -2.77 8.70 -1.68
C THR A 80 -3.80 9.59 -2.34
N LEU A 81 -4.23 9.28 -3.55
CA LEU A 81 -5.19 10.03 -4.35
C LEU A 81 -6.41 9.16 -4.67
N THR A 82 -7.44 9.77 -5.23
CA THR A 82 -8.71 9.10 -5.54
C THR A 82 -8.79 8.63 -7.00
N ASN A 83 -8.20 9.40 -7.92
CA ASN A 83 -8.33 9.15 -9.34
C ASN A 83 -7.47 7.97 -9.80
N LEU A 84 -8.09 6.97 -10.44
CA LEU A 84 -7.39 5.76 -10.87
C LEU A 84 -6.24 6.01 -11.86
N ASN A 85 -6.35 7.02 -12.73
CA ASN A 85 -5.25 7.37 -13.64
C ASN A 85 -3.98 7.78 -12.88
N GLU A 86 -4.13 8.43 -11.73
CA GLU A 86 -3.01 8.93 -10.92
C GLU A 86 -2.42 7.83 -10.02
N ILE A 87 -3.28 6.95 -9.47
CA ILE A 87 -2.84 5.90 -8.54
C ILE A 87 -2.44 4.60 -9.24
N TYR A 88 -2.78 4.44 -10.51
CA TYR A 88 -2.48 3.22 -11.29
C TYR A 88 -1.00 2.79 -11.19
N PRO A 89 0.00 3.67 -11.38
CA PRO A 89 1.40 3.30 -11.24
C PRO A 89 1.76 2.77 -9.84
N GLN A 90 1.15 3.34 -8.80
CA GLN A 90 1.37 2.93 -7.41
C GLN A 90 0.81 1.53 -7.15
N LEU A 91 -0.40 1.26 -7.64
CA LEU A 91 -1.04 -0.05 -7.53
C LEU A 91 -0.24 -1.14 -8.26
N ILE A 92 0.26 -0.84 -9.45
CA ILE A 92 1.09 -1.77 -10.24
C ILE A 92 2.40 -2.11 -9.50
N LYS A 93 3.06 -1.16 -8.84
CA LYS A 93 4.23 -1.43 -8.00
C LYS A 93 3.91 -2.45 -6.90
N CYS A 94 2.78 -2.27 -6.23
CA CYS A 94 2.32 -3.20 -5.19
C CYS A 94 2.02 -4.61 -5.75
N ILE A 95 1.32 -4.68 -6.88
CA ILE A 95 0.97 -5.94 -7.54
C ILE A 95 2.24 -6.69 -7.98
N LYS A 96 3.18 -6.01 -8.61
CA LYS A 96 4.47 -6.58 -9.02
C LYS A 96 5.26 -7.12 -7.83
N ALA A 97 5.22 -6.45 -6.70
CA ALA A 97 5.82 -6.92 -5.45
C ALA A 97 5.04 -8.10 -4.80
N GLY A 98 3.86 -8.44 -5.31
CA GLY A 98 3.04 -9.56 -4.83
C GLY A 98 2.37 -9.31 -3.48
N VAL A 99 2.18 -8.06 -3.08
CA VAL A 99 1.54 -7.67 -1.82
C VAL A 99 0.04 -7.41 -1.99
N ASN A 100 -0.74 -7.65 -0.94
CA ASN A 100 -2.16 -7.30 -0.93
C ASN A 100 -2.32 -5.78 -0.71
N VAL A 101 -3.30 -5.19 -1.36
CA VAL A 101 -3.58 -3.75 -1.25
C VAL A 101 -5.00 -3.54 -0.75
N ILE A 102 -5.14 -2.68 0.24
CA ILE A 102 -6.41 -2.09 0.68
C ILE A 102 -6.31 -0.60 0.41
N SER A 103 -7.21 -0.06 -0.40
CA SER A 103 -7.16 1.34 -0.81
C SER A 103 -8.38 2.12 -0.36
N THR A 104 -8.17 3.39 -0.02
CA THR A 104 -9.25 4.35 0.25
C THR A 104 -9.75 5.06 -1.01
N ALA A 105 -9.19 4.73 -2.19
CA ALA A 105 -9.57 5.38 -3.45
C ALA A 105 -10.97 4.94 -3.91
N GLU A 106 -11.92 5.83 -3.89
CA GLU A 106 -13.32 5.59 -4.23
C GLU A 106 -13.52 5.07 -5.65
N THR A 107 -12.66 5.47 -6.59
CA THR A 107 -12.73 5.03 -7.99
C THR A 107 -12.48 3.52 -8.16
N LEU A 108 -11.94 2.86 -7.15
CA LEU A 108 -11.70 1.42 -7.15
C LEU A 108 -12.93 0.59 -6.73
N SER A 109 -14.00 1.22 -6.21
CA SER A 109 -15.22 0.50 -5.82
C SER A 109 -15.86 -0.21 -7.01
N TYR A 110 -15.89 0.43 -8.18
CA TYR A 110 -16.33 -0.18 -9.43
C TYR A 110 -15.58 0.43 -10.63
N PRO A 111 -14.30 0.08 -10.82
CA PRO A 111 -13.43 0.76 -11.77
C PRO A 111 -13.80 0.49 -13.23
N TRP A 112 -14.45 -0.65 -13.55
CA TRP A 112 -14.81 -1.04 -14.92
C TRP A 112 -15.75 -0.04 -15.60
N TYR A 113 -16.55 0.69 -14.83
CA TYR A 113 -17.45 1.69 -15.40
C TYR A 113 -16.71 2.93 -15.93
N ARG A 114 -15.82 3.49 -15.11
CA ARG A 114 -15.11 4.73 -15.48
C ARG A 114 -13.78 4.49 -16.18
N TYR A 115 -13.10 3.42 -15.83
CA TYR A 115 -11.71 3.12 -16.24
C TYR A 115 -11.56 1.67 -16.73
N PRO A 116 -12.37 1.23 -17.74
CA PRO A 116 -12.40 -0.19 -18.13
C PRO A 116 -11.03 -0.70 -18.56
N LYS A 117 -10.24 0.11 -19.27
CA LYS A 117 -8.89 -0.28 -19.71
C LYS A 117 -7.94 -0.50 -18.55
N LEU A 118 -7.88 0.45 -17.62
CA LEU A 118 -7.01 0.35 -16.44
C LEU A 118 -7.45 -0.77 -15.50
N ALA A 119 -8.76 -0.93 -15.30
CA ALA A 119 -9.31 -2.01 -14.49
C ALA A 119 -8.90 -3.39 -15.03
N ASN A 120 -8.99 -3.59 -16.34
CA ASN A 120 -8.56 -4.84 -16.97
C ASN A 120 -7.04 -5.07 -16.83
N LEU A 121 -6.22 -4.04 -17.04
CA LEU A 121 -4.76 -4.14 -16.85
C LEU A 121 -4.39 -4.51 -15.43
N ILE A 122 -5.03 -3.91 -14.44
CA ILE A 122 -4.84 -4.23 -13.02
C ILE A 122 -5.20 -5.68 -12.75
N ASP A 123 -6.36 -6.13 -13.25
CA ASP A 123 -6.85 -7.51 -13.07
C ASP A 123 -5.91 -8.54 -13.72
N GLU A 124 -5.45 -8.26 -14.93
CA GLU A 124 -4.47 -9.11 -15.64
C GLU A 124 -3.14 -9.22 -14.88
N GLU A 125 -2.57 -8.11 -14.43
CA GLU A 125 -1.32 -8.12 -13.65
C GLU A 125 -1.49 -8.86 -12.32
N ALA A 126 -2.62 -8.66 -11.64
CA ALA A 126 -2.92 -9.37 -10.40
C ALA A 126 -3.04 -10.88 -10.62
N LYS A 127 -3.68 -11.31 -11.71
CA LYS A 127 -3.80 -12.74 -12.09
C LYS A 127 -2.45 -13.37 -12.42
N LYS A 128 -1.56 -12.68 -13.13
CA LYS A 128 -0.21 -13.19 -13.43
C LYS A 128 0.58 -13.51 -12.17
N LYS A 129 0.44 -12.71 -11.12
CA LYS A 129 1.11 -12.97 -9.83
C LYS A 129 0.46 -14.08 -9.01
N GLN A 130 -0.82 -14.35 -9.21
CA GLN A 130 -1.51 -15.48 -8.56
C GLN A 130 -1.12 -16.83 -9.14
N SER A 131 -0.82 -16.91 -10.42
CA SER A 131 -0.40 -18.17 -11.07
C SER A 131 0.92 -18.73 -10.53
N PHE A 132 1.71 -17.94 -9.80
CA PHE A 132 2.97 -18.38 -9.18
C PHE A 132 2.82 -18.96 -7.77
N ASN A 133 1.71 -18.70 -7.06
CA ASN A 133 1.49 -19.17 -5.69
C ASN A 133 0.07 -19.72 -5.51
N SER A 134 -0.09 -21.02 -5.82
CA SER A 134 -1.19 -21.90 -5.41
C SER A 134 -2.63 -21.57 -5.86
N TRP A 135 -3.22 -22.56 -6.40
CA TRP A 135 -4.48 -22.80 -7.11
C TRP A 135 -5.77 -22.63 -6.28
N ASN A 136 -5.83 -21.89 -5.21
CA ASN A 136 -7.11 -21.68 -4.51
C ASN A 136 -7.08 -20.40 -3.66
N ARG A 137 -7.47 -19.33 -4.24
CA ARG A 137 -8.23 -18.20 -3.65
C ARG A 137 -8.20 -16.98 -4.55
N CYS A 138 -8.87 -17.11 -5.68
CA CYS A 138 -9.17 -15.99 -6.53
C CYS A 138 -10.37 -15.24 -5.96
N LYS A 139 -10.12 -14.14 -5.31
CA LYS A 139 -10.99 -12.95 -5.34
C LYS A 139 -10.05 -11.78 -5.17
N SER A 140 -10.20 -10.78 -6.02
CA SER A 140 -9.35 -9.60 -6.14
C SER A 140 -8.58 -9.25 -4.85
N ARG A 141 -7.25 -9.11 -4.95
CA ARG A 141 -6.40 -8.63 -3.84
C ARG A 141 -6.66 -7.17 -3.46
N PHE A 142 -7.72 -6.61 -4.00
CA PHE A 142 -8.19 -5.28 -3.70
C PHE A 142 -9.43 -5.37 -2.83
N TYR A 143 -9.32 -4.81 -1.63
CA TYR A 143 -10.43 -4.62 -0.70
C TYR A 143 -10.75 -3.13 -0.68
N PHE A 144 -12.01 -2.83 -0.83
CA PHE A 144 -12.56 -1.47 -0.85
C PHE A 144 -13.43 -1.23 0.35
#